data_0b6270b8092a3249a24fd30579a01ee9
#
_entry.id   0b6270b8092a3249a24fd30579a01ee9
#
_cell.length_a   1.000
_cell.length_b   1.000
_cell.length_c   1.000
_cell.angle_alpha   90.00
_cell.angle_beta   90.00
_cell.angle_gamma   90.00
#
_symmetry.space_group_name_H-M   'P 1'
#
loop_
_entity.id
_entity.type
_entity.pdbx_description
1 polymer ?
#
loop_
_entity_poly.entity_id
_entity_poly.type
_entity_poly.pdbx_seq_one_letter_code
_entity_poly.pdbx_strand_id
1 'polypeptide(L)'
;SPKKNNKEYKSDKGSKEELDIINSNPDMYIDFNIPWTIGIDYKIDYRRNISTSIDTSFITQSIGLRGDMSITKNWKVSYMTNYDFVNNEFSFTSINIARDLHCWQMSFNWIPIGFMRSYNLNISVKSSILQDLKLQRRRTWYDNNIP
;
A
#
# COMPACT_ATOMS: atom_id res chain seq x y z
N SER A 1 12.70 27.88 49.70
CA SER A 1 11.89 26.81 49.14
C SER A 1 11.34 27.22 47.77
N PRO A 2 11.71 26.58 46.67
CA PRO A 2 11.12 26.89 45.38
C PRO A 2 9.82 26.10 45.19
N LYS A 3 8.76 26.82 44.86
CA LYS A 3 7.46 26.26 44.48
C LYS A 3 7.58 25.50 43.14
N LYS A 4 7.33 24.20 43.16
CA LYS A 4 7.14 23.38 41.95
C LYS A 4 5.82 23.80 41.29
N ASN A 5 5.91 24.44 40.13
CA ASN A 5 4.78 24.60 39.21
C ASN A 5 4.50 23.24 38.53
N ASN A 6 3.52 22.52 39.03
CA ASN A 6 2.89 21.44 38.33
C ASN A 6 2.05 22.07 37.19
N LYS A 7 2.59 22.13 35.99
CA LYS A 7 1.78 22.29 34.78
C LYS A 7 1.07 20.96 34.52
N GLU A 8 -0.16 20.91 34.99
CA GLU A 8 -1.11 19.88 34.61
C GLU A 8 -1.33 19.98 33.08
N TYR A 9 -0.84 19.00 32.34
CA TYR A 9 -1.16 18.84 30.92
C TYR A 9 -2.65 18.46 30.87
N LYS A 10 -3.52 19.44 30.69
CA LYS A 10 -4.88 19.21 30.24
C LYS A 10 -4.77 18.62 28.85
N SER A 11 -5.11 17.34 28.70
CA SER A 11 -5.40 16.75 27.41
C SER A 11 -6.54 17.58 26.79
N ASP A 12 -6.21 18.26 25.71
CA ASP A 12 -7.13 19.06 24.93
C ASP A 12 -8.13 18.08 24.28
N LYS A 13 -9.23 17.82 24.97
CA LYS A 13 -10.40 17.20 24.35
C LYS A 13 -10.94 18.25 23.40
N GLY A 14 -10.78 18.03 22.10
CA GLY A 14 -11.28 18.90 21.06
C GLY A 14 -12.69 19.41 21.36
N SER A 15 -13.00 20.62 20.92
CA SER A 15 -14.28 21.24 21.22
C SER A 15 -15.43 20.34 20.74
N LYS A 16 -16.61 20.44 21.33
CA LYS A 16 -17.79 19.67 20.87
C LYS A 16 -18.05 19.89 19.38
N GLU A 17 -17.78 21.10 18.88
CA GLU A 17 -17.92 21.45 17.46
C GLU A 17 -16.95 20.68 16.57
N GLU A 18 -15.71 20.48 17.00
CA GLU A 18 -14.74 19.64 16.28
C GLU A 18 -15.18 18.17 16.25
N LEU A 19 -15.70 17.65 17.35
CA LEU A 19 -16.23 16.30 17.41
C LEU A 19 -17.46 16.11 16.50
N ASP A 20 -18.32 17.11 16.41
CA ASP A 20 -19.50 17.06 15.55
C ASP A 20 -19.10 17.12 14.06
N ILE A 21 -18.09 17.91 13.71
CA ILE A 21 -17.52 17.96 12.35
C ILE A 21 -16.87 16.63 11.99
N ILE A 22 -16.09 16.02 12.89
CA ILE A 22 -15.47 14.72 12.71
C ILE A 22 -16.53 13.62 12.52
N ASN A 23 -17.57 13.63 13.34
CA ASN A 23 -18.64 12.64 13.28
C ASN A 23 -19.51 12.79 12.01
N SER A 24 -19.66 14.02 11.49
CA SER A 24 -20.43 14.27 10.27
C SER A 24 -19.67 13.92 9.00
N ASN A 25 -18.33 13.90 9.04
CA ASN A 25 -17.47 13.56 7.91
C ASN A 25 -16.36 12.56 8.28
N PRO A 26 -16.71 11.34 8.69
CA PRO A 26 -15.74 10.35 9.16
C PRO A 26 -14.70 9.95 8.09
N ASP A 27 -15.03 10.14 6.81
CA ASP A 27 -14.11 9.84 5.70
C ASP A 27 -13.00 10.89 5.49
N MET A 28 -13.11 12.06 6.13
CA MET A 28 -12.13 13.14 6.02
C MET A 28 -11.07 13.10 7.13
N TYR A 29 -11.33 12.36 8.21
CA TYR A 29 -10.43 12.30 9.36
C TYR A 29 -9.79 10.92 9.47
N ILE A 30 -8.49 10.90 9.64
CA ILE A 30 -7.73 9.67 9.87
C ILE A 30 -7.90 9.29 11.34
N ASP A 31 -8.53 8.16 11.61
CA ASP A 31 -8.56 7.57 12.93
C ASP A 31 -7.15 7.04 13.25
N PHE A 32 -6.54 7.49 14.35
CA PHE A 32 -5.21 7.01 14.78
C PHE A 32 -5.20 5.54 15.21
N ASN A 33 -6.37 4.93 15.39
CA ASN A 33 -6.51 3.49 15.63
C ASN A 33 -6.69 2.70 14.33
N ILE A 34 -5.89 2.99 13.33
CA ILE A 34 -5.93 2.34 12.02
C ILE A 34 -5.31 0.96 12.14
N PRO A 35 -6.04 -0.12 11.82
CA PRO A 35 -5.44 -1.45 11.73
C PRO A 35 -4.49 -1.51 10.54
N TRP A 36 -3.22 -1.78 10.84
CA TRP A 36 -2.18 -1.94 9.85
C TRP A 36 -1.32 -3.17 10.14
N THR A 37 -0.76 -3.73 9.10
CA THR A 37 0.18 -4.85 9.18
C THR A 37 1.37 -4.53 8.29
N ILE A 38 2.58 -4.71 8.79
CA ILE A 38 3.81 -4.61 8.01
C ILE A 38 4.56 -5.92 8.12
N GLY A 39 4.96 -6.46 6.98
CA GLY A 39 5.83 -7.62 6.86
C GLY A 39 7.13 -7.22 6.17
N ILE A 40 8.25 -7.70 6.70
CA ILE A 40 9.58 -7.49 6.13
C ILE A 40 10.20 -8.87 5.93
N ASP A 41 10.62 -9.16 4.71
CA ASP A 41 11.28 -10.40 4.34
C ASP A 41 12.68 -10.07 3.82
N TYR A 42 13.70 -10.62 4.47
CA TYR A 42 15.08 -10.47 4.01
C TYR A 42 15.62 -11.83 3.57
N LYS A 43 16.16 -11.87 2.35
CA LYS A 43 16.65 -13.07 1.73
C LYS A 43 18.13 -12.91 1.33
N ILE A 44 18.95 -13.90 1.72
CA ILE A 44 20.33 -14.04 1.30
C ILE A 44 20.47 -15.42 0.63
N ASP A 45 20.91 -15.43 -0.59
CA ASP A 45 21.28 -16.64 -1.31
C ASP A 45 22.78 -16.63 -1.58
N TYR A 46 23.48 -17.68 -1.11
CA TYR A 46 24.89 -17.93 -1.41
C TYR A 46 24.99 -19.13 -2.33
N ARG A 47 25.60 -18.94 -3.49
CA ARG A 47 25.86 -20.00 -4.45
C ARG A 47 27.35 -20.05 -4.74
N ARG A 48 27.94 -21.22 -4.56
CA ARG A 48 29.31 -21.51 -4.96
C ARG A 48 29.28 -22.48 -6.13
N ASN A 49 29.91 -22.08 -7.21
CA ASN A 49 30.06 -22.93 -8.39
C ASN A 49 31.53 -23.38 -8.48
N ILE A 50 31.78 -24.65 -8.21
CA ILE A 50 33.10 -25.27 -8.26
C ILE A 50 33.23 -25.89 -9.64
N SER A 51 33.88 -25.22 -10.55
CA SER A 51 34.28 -25.76 -11.84
C SER A 51 35.77 -26.08 -11.81
N THR A 52 36.20 -27.03 -12.60
CA THR A 52 37.57 -27.58 -12.60
C THR A 52 38.67 -26.52 -12.81
N SER A 53 38.33 -25.32 -13.24
CA SER A 53 39.30 -24.26 -13.54
C SER A 53 39.05 -22.92 -12.84
N ILE A 54 37.84 -22.65 -12.35
CA ILE A 54 37.48 -21.36 -11.72
C ILE A 54 36.47 -21.59 -10.61
N ASP A 55 36.83 -21.24 -9.39
CA ASP A 55 35.92 -21.23 -8.24
C ASP A 55 35.23 -19.86 -8.17
N THR A 56 33.92 -19.83 -8.42
CA THR A 56 33.15 -18.60 -8.42
C THR A 56 32.05 -18.65 -7.38
N SER A 57 31.99 -17.66 -6.51
CA SER A 57 30.94 -17.51 -5.52
C SER A 57 30.05 -16.32 -5.83
N PHE A 58 28.74 -16.48 -5.72
CA PHE A 58 27.75 -15.44 -5.92
C PHE A 58 26.91 -15.29 -4.65
N ILE A 59 26.80 -14.06 -4.19
CA ILE A 59 25.90 -13.70 -3.10
C ILE A 59 24.81 -12.81 -3.69
N THR A 60 23.55 -13.22 -3.53
CA THR A 60 22.41 -12.38 -3.86
C THR A 60 21.65 -12.04 -2.59
N GLN A 61 21.28 -10.77 -2.47
CA GLN A 61 20.57 -10.24 -1.31
C GLN A 61 19.36 -9.45 -1.78
N SER A 62 18.23 -9.68 -1.14
CA SER A 62 17.01 -8.92 -1.42
C SER A 62 16.22 -8.68 -0.15
N ILE A 63 15.50 -7.57 -0.12
CA ILE A 63 14.55 -7.25 0.94
C ILE A 63 13.18 -7.03 0.33
N GLY A 64 12.18 -7.71 0.89
CA GLY A 64 10.78 -7.54 0.59
C GLY A 64 10.10 -6.76 1.71
N LEU A 65 9.26 -5.81 1.33
CA LEU A 65 8.40 -5.06 2.24
C LEU A 65 6.97 -5.20 1.75
N ARG A 66 6.07 -5.56 2.66
CA ARG A 66 4.63 -5.59 2.42
C ARG A 66 3.92 -4.86 3.55
N GLY A 67 2.86 -4.17 3.20
CA GLY A 67 2.04 -3.46 4.17
C GLY A 67 0.59 -3.45 3.76
N ASP A 68 -0.28 -3.65 4.73
CA ASP A 68 -1.73 -3.54 4.59
C ASP A 68 -2.24 -2.57 5.64
N MET A 69 -3.08 -1.62 5.23
CA MET A 69 -3.72 -0.70 6.15
C MET A 69 -5.16 -0.43 5.73
N SER A 70 -6.03 -0.27 6.72
CA SER A 70 -7.41 0.18 6.52
C SER A 70 -7.52 1.61 7.01
N ILE A 71 -7.34 2.61 6.13
CA ILE A 71 -7.37 4.04 6.47
C ILE A 71 -8.70 4.44 7.09
N THR A 72 -9.79 3.88 6.58
CA THR A 72 -11.13 3.96 7.14
C THR A 72 -11.81 2.60 6.99
N LYS A 73 -13.03 2.45 7.53
CA LYS A 73 -13.85 1.24 7.33
C LYS A 73 -14.03 0.88 5.85
N ASN A 74 -13.99 1.89 4.98
CA ASN A 74 -14.29 1.76 3.57
C ASN A 74 -13.04 1.85 2.68
N TRP A 75 -11.88 2.24 3.20
CA TRP A 75 -10.63 2.36 2.47
C TRP A 75 -9.59 1.35 2.94
N LYS A 76 -9.13 0.53 2.03
CA LYS A 76 -8.03 -0.42 2.25
C LYS A 76 -6.92 -0.14 1.26
N VAL A 77 -5.70 -0.11 1.75
CA VAL A 77 -4.48 0.09 0.95
C VAL A 77 -3.52 -1.03 1.26
N SER A 78 -3.04 -1.70 0.21
CA SER A 78 -1.99 -2.71 0.31
C SER A 78 -0.80 -2.27 -0.53
N TYR A 79 0.39 -2.39 0.02
CA TYR A 79 1.65 -2.05 -0.61
C TYR A 79 2.60 -3.24 -0.56
N MET A 80 3.26 -3.54 -1.65
CA MET A 80 4.31 -4.57 -1.72
C MET A 80 5.45 -4.06 -2.59
N THR A 81 6.68 -4.25 -2.12
CA THR A 81 7.88 -3.93 -2.90
C THR A 81 9.01 -4.90 -2.58
N ASN A 82 9.89 -5.12 -3.54
CA ASN A 82 11.13 -5.88 -3.36
C ASN A 82 12.30 -5.04 -3.88
N TYR A 83 13.35 -4.95 -3.09
CA TYR A 83 14.60 -4.31 -3.44
C TYR A 83 15.71 -5.35 -3.59
N ASP A 84 16.43 -5.30 -4.69
CA ASP A 84 17.57 -6.15 -5.00
C ASP A 84 18.86 -5.35 -4.73
N PHE A 85 19.67 -5.83 -3.78
CA PHE A 85 20.93 -5.18 -3.44
C PHE A 85 22.05 -5.43 -4.46
N VAL A 86 21.92 -6.47 -5.29
CA VAL A 86 22.92 -6.76 -6.32
C VAL A 86 22.80 -5.79 -7.49
N ASN A 87 21.57 -5.57 -7.94
CA ASN A 87 21.28 -4.66 -9.04
C ASN A 87 21.02 -3.21 -8.57
N ASN A 88 20.91 -2.99 -7.26
CA ASN A 88 20.57 -1.70 -6.63
C ASN A 88 19.28 -1.09 -7.18
N GLU A 89 18.26 -1.93 -7.37
CA GLU A 89 16.98 -1.51 -7.93
C GLU A 89 15.78 -2.16 -7.24
N PHE A 90 14.64 -1.50 -7.37
CA PHE A 90 13.37 -2.10 -7.01
C PHE A 90 12.93 -3.05 -8.12
N SER A 91 12.92 -4.34 -7.83
CA SER A 91 12.56 -5.38 -8.81
C SER A 91 11.05 -5.42 -9.08
N PHE A 92 10.25 -5.15 -8.08
CA PHE A 92 8.79 -5.15 -8.17
C PHE A 92 8.19 -4.22 -7.12
N THR A 93 7.19 -3.46 -7.51
CA THR A 93 6.38 -2.65 -6.60
C THR A 93 4.92 -2.72 -7.04
N SER A 94 4.03 -2.97 -6.11
CA SER A 94 2.59 -3.03 -6.33
C SER A 94 1.85 -2.25 -5.25
N ILE A 95 0.89 -1.45 -5.68
CA ILE A 95 0.00 -0.68 -4.81
C ILE A 95 -1.43 -1.06 -5.16
N ASN A 96 -2.18 -1.52 -4.17
CA ASN A 96 -3.59 -1.85 -4.31
C ASN A 96 -4.40 -0.94 -3.41
N ILE A 97 -5.39 -0.27 -3.97
CA ILE A 97 -6.32 0.57 -3.25
C ILE A 97 -7.73 0.04 -3.50
N ALA A 98 -8.44 -0.27 -2.43
CA ALA A 98 -9.83 -0.68 -2.50
C ALA A 98 -10.68 0.29 -1.69
N ARG A 99 -11.78 0.72 -2.28
CA ARG A 99 -12.77 1.55 -1.60
C ARG A 99 -14.15 0.91 -1.73
N ASP A 100 -14.78 0.75 -0.59
CA ASP A 100 -16.12 0.25 -0.48
C ASP A 100 -17.07 1.40 -0.13
N LEU A 101 -17.96 1.74 -1.06
CA LEU A 101 -19.01 2.72 -0.89
C LEU A 101 -20.36 2.00 -0.76
N HIS A 102 -21.37 2.69 -0.27
CA HIS A 102 -22.68 2.05 0.00
C HIS A 102 -23.24 1.30 -1.23
N CYS A 103 -23.21 1.92 -2.40
CA CYS A 103 -23.73 1.35 -3.64
C CYS A 103 -22.65 0.95 -4.66
N TRP A 104 -21.40 1.34 -4.43
CA TRP A 104 -20.29 1.18 -5.36
C TRP A 104 -19.11 0.51 -4.68
N GLN A 105 -18.29 -0.17 -5.46
CA GLN A 105 -16.98 -0.63 -5.07
C GLN A 105 -15.96 -0.19 -6.13
N MET A 106 -14.80 0.23 -5.64
CA MET A 106 -13.67 0.61 -6.48
C MET A 106 -12.46 -0.22 -6.08
N SER A 107 -11.74 -0.72 -7.08
CA SER A 107 -10.41 -1.30 -6.90
C SER A 107 -9.45 -0.68 -7.88
N PHE A 108 -8.31 -0.24 -7.39
CA PHE A 108 -7.22 0.30 -8.17
C PHE A 108 -5.95 -0.48 -7.86
N ASN A 109 -5.39 -1.12 -8.86
CA ASN A 109 -4.11 -1.82 -8.79
C ASN A 109 -3.11 -1.08 -9.67
N TRP A 110 -1.95 -0.78 -9.13
CA TRP A 110 -0.90 -0.05 -9.82
C TRP A 110 0.47 -0.71 -9.60
N ILE A 111 1.16 -1.00 -10.68
CA ILE A 111 2.53 -1.51 -10.72
C ILE A 111 3.40 -0.46 -11.40
N PRO A 112 4.00 0.50 -10.64
CA PRO A 112 4.77 1.61 -11.21
C PRO A 112 6.13 1.20 -11.74
N ILE A 113 6.74 0.14 -11.19
CA ILE A 113 8.14 -0.24 -11.40
C ILE A 113 8.22 -1.71 -11.77
N GLY A 114 9.22 -2.07 -12.58
CA GLY A 114 9.48 -3.42 -13.02
C GLY A 114 9.06 -3.64 -14.48
N PHE A 115 9.22 -4.85 -14.93
CA PHE A 115 8.95 -5.29 -16.30
C PHE A 115 7.46 -5.24 -16.67
N MET A 116 6.56 -5.45 -15.70
CA MET A 116 5.10 -5.49 -15.90
C MET A 116 4.40 -4.21 -15.43
N ARG A 117 4.95 -3.04 -15.76
CA ARG A 117 4.31 -1.77 -15.41
C ARG A 117 2.90 -1.70 -15.98
N SER A 118 1.94 -1.47 -15.10
CA SER A 118 0.53 -1.45 -15.48
C SER A 118 -0.32 -0.77 -14.41
N TYR A 119 -1.49 -0.33 -14.81
CA TYR A 119 -2.55 0.00 -13.86
C TYR A 119 -3.87 -0.63 -14.30
N ASN A 120 -4.68 -0.93 -13.32
CA ASN A 120 -6.03 -1.43 -13.52
C ASN A 120 -6.98 -0.71 -12.55
N LEU A 121 -7.95 -0.02 -13.10
CA LEU A 121 -9.02 0.63 -12.34
C LEU A 121 -10.32 -0.09 -12.66
N ASN A 122 -11.01 -0.56 -11.64
CA ASN A 122 -12.32 -1.16 -11.73
C ASN A 122 -13.28 -0.44 -10.78
N ILE A 123 -14.39 0.04 -11.30
CA ILE A 123 -15.49 0.63 -10.54
C ILE A 123 -16.75 -0.11 -10.93
N SER A 124 -17.45 -0.67 -9.95
CA SER A 124 -18.66 -1.44 -10.16
C SER A 124 -19.75 -1.10 -9.14
N VAL A 125 -20.99 -1.26 -9.55
CA VAL A 125 -22.16 -1.10 -8.69
C VAL A 125 -22.41 -2.40 -7.96
N LYS A 126 -22.75 -2.34 -6.66
CA LYS A 126 -23.07 -3.52 -5.83
C LYS A 126 -24.47 -4.07 -6.06
N SER A 127 -25.38 -3.26 -6.62
CA SER A 127 -26.77 -3.67 -6.85
C SER A 127 -26.83 -4.79 -7.90
N SER A 128 -27.50 -5.87 -7.56
CA SER A 128 -27.71 -7.01 -8.48
C SER A 128 -28.45 -6.63 -9.76
N ILE A 129 -29.32 -5.62 -9.71
CA ILE A 129 -30.10 -5.13 -10.86
C ILE A 129 -29.25 -4.27 -11.80
N LEU A 130 -28.16 -3.66 -11.30
CA LEU A 130 -27.31 -2.73 -12.04
C LEU A 130 -25.88 -3.27 -12.24
N GLN A 131 -25.67 -4.58 -12.16
CA GLN A 131 -24.36 -5.21 -12.28
C GLN A 131 -23.70 -5.00 -13.67
N ASP A 132 -24.48 -4.67 -14.69
CA ASP A 132 -23.98 -4.32 -16.03
C ASP A 132 -23.29 -2.95 -16.07
N LEU A 133 -23.53 -2.09 -15.06
CA LEU A 133 -22.85 -0.81 -14.90
C LEU A 133 -21.51 -0.97 -14.19
N LYS A 134 -20.50 -1.36 -14.96
CA LYS A 134 -19.11 -1.41 -14.49
C LYS A 134 -18.21 -0.64 -15.43
N LEU A 135 -17.31 0.14 -14.85
CA LEU A 135 -16.20 0.77 -15.57
C LEU A 135 -14.93 0.00 -15.27
N GLN A 136 -14.36 -0.59 -16.30
CA GLN A 136 -13.06 -1.25 -16.20
C GLN A 136 -12.09 -0.58 -17.15
N ARG A 137 -10.97 -0.08 -16.63
CA ARG A 137 -9.87 0.48 -17.42
C ARG A 137 -8.56 -0.19 -17.03
N ARG A 138 -7.94 -0.82 -18.00
CA ARG A 138 -6.62 -1.43 -17.88
C ARG A 138 -5.69 -0.82 -18.91
N ARG A 139 -4.46 -0.54 -18.53
CA ARG A 139 -3.40 -0.16 -19.44
C ARG A 139 -2.09 -0.82 -19.01
N THR A 140 -1.40 -1.39 -19.99
CA THR A 140 -0.05 -1.91 -19.86
C THR A 140 0.88 -1.09 -20.76
N TRP A 141 2.14 -0.94 -20.41
CA TRP A 141 3.10 -0.17 -21.20
C TRP A 141 3.39 -0.78 -22.58
N TYR A 142 3.04 -2.06 -22.77
CA TYR A 142 3.22 -2.76 -24.05
C TYR A 142 2.16 -2.42 -25.08
N ASP A 143 1.02 -1.87 -24.69
CA ASP A 143 -0.09 -1.56 -25.59
C ASP A 143 0.20 -0.37 -26.55
N ASN A 144 1.31 0.34 -26.35
CA ASN A 144 1.70 1.49 -27.18
C ASN A 144 2.58 1.09 -28.40
N ASN A 145 2.96 -0.18 -28.56
CA ASN A 145 3.86 -0.65 -29.61
C ASN A 145 3.16 -1.48 -30.70
N ILE A 146 1.83 -1.41 -30.78
CA ILE A 146 1.09 -2.02 -31.90
C ILE A 146 0.82 -0.91 -32.92
N PRO A 147 1.38 -0.99 -34.14
CA PRO A 147 1.15 -0.01 -35.20
C PRO A 147 -0.31 0.01 -35.68
#